data_97e8e96f477983202a96d6ead52d4ad3
#
_entry.id   97e8e96f477983202a96d6ead52d4ad3
#
_cell.length_a   1.000
_cell.length_b   1.000
_cell.length_c   1.000
_cell.angle_alpha   90.00
_cell.angle_beta   90.00
_cell.angle_gamma   90.00
#
_symmetry.space_group_name_H-M   'P 1'
#
loop_
_entity.id
_entity.type
_entity.pdbx_description
1 polymer ?
#
loop_
_entity_poly.entity_id
_entity_poly.type
_entity_poly.pdbx_seq_one_letter_code
_entity_poly.pdbx_strand_id
1 'polypeptide(L)'
;MRETKKLAISAMLVALGTVIMSLGAVLEVADLTAAALASLFVVFAYIELGASYPFLVWLATSVLCAVIFPASAVWSEYLLVFGSYPIIKAYIERLPRVFWWPLKLVFVNAVLWIIILLVEGVLGIPVLMAEGEIMKALLYVTANVAFVVYDLYIVAMTRVYVFKFRKRFERFLR
;
A
#
# COMPACT_ATOMS: atom_id res chain seq x y z
N MET A 1 -4.23 5.62 -25.39
CA MET A 1 -5.30 6.25 -24.58
C MET A 1 -5.03 7.74 -24.47
N ARG A 2 -6.06 8.61 -24.58
CA ARG A 2 -5.89 10.07 -24.40
C ARG A 2 -5.57 10.37 -22.94
N GLU A 3 -4.74 11.39 -22.66
CA GLU A 3 -4.34 11.74 -21.29
C GLU A 3 -5.54 12.07 -20.39
N THR A 4 -6.55 12.75 -20.92
CA THR A 4 -7.81 13.04 -20.21
C THR A 4 -8.51 11.77 -19.72
N LYS A 5 -8.52 10.70 -20.54
CA LYS A 5 -9.14 9.42 -20.15
C LYS A 5 -8.36 8.74 -19.04
N LYS A 6 -7.03 8.80 -19.07
CA LYS A 6 -6.18 8.26 -18.02
C LYS A 6 -6.40 9.00 -16.69
N LEU A 7 -6.49 10.33 -16.75
CA LEU A 7 -6.75 11.15 -15.58
C LEU A 7 -8.11 10.85 -14.95
N ALA A 8 -9.17 10.70 -15.79
CA ALA A 8 -10.50 10.34 -15.31
C ALA A 8 -10.51 8.96 -14.63
N ILE A 9 -9.83 7.97 -15.21
CA ILE A 9 -9.70 6.65 -14.59
C ILE A 9 -8.94 6.73 -13.27
N SER A 10 -7.84 7.50 -13.21
CA SER A 10 -7.10 7.71 -11.97
C SER A 10 -7.97 8.33 -10.88
N ALA A 11 -8.80 9.32 -11.23
CA ALA A 11 -9.74 9.93 -10.27
C ALA A 11 -10.78 8.92 -9.75
N MET A 12 -11.28 8.02 -10.61
CA MET A 12 -12.18 6.94 -10.18
C MET A 12 -11.47 5.95 -9.24
N LEU A 13 -10.22 5.60 -9.53
CA LEU A 13 -9.43 4.71 -8.67
C LEU A 13 -9.16 5.35 -7.31
N VAL A 14 -8.85 6.65 -7.27
CA VAL A 14 -8.70 7.42 -6.03
C VAL A 14 -10.00 7.41 -5.23
N ALA A 15 -11.13 7.70 -5.86
CA ALA A 15 -12.43 7.70 -5.18
C ALA A 15 -12.76 6.32 -4.59
N LEU A 16 -12.60 5.24 -5.37
CA LEU A 16 -12.82 3.88 -4.89
C LEU A 16 -11.84 3.50 -3.76
N GLY A 17 -10.57 3.86 -3.88
CA GLY A 17 -9.56 3.65 -2.85
C GLY A 17 -9.95 4.36 -1.55
N THR A 18 -10.34 5.63 -1.64
CA THR A 18 -10.79 6.42 -0.49
C THR A 18 -12.03 5.82 0.17
N VAL A 19 -13.01 5.34 -0.60
CA VAL A 19 -14.21 4.67 -0.05
C VAL A 19 -13.84 3.41 0.71
N ILE A 20 -12.99 2.55 0.15
CA ILE A 20 -12.54 1.32 0.84
C ILE A 20 -11.77 1.66 2.12
N MET A 21 -10.88 2.65 2.07
CA MET A 21 -10.15 3.13 3.24
C MET A 21 -11.07 3.70 4.31
N SER A 22 -12.13 4.42 3.89
CA SER A 22 -13.16 4.95 4.80
C SER A 22 -13.91 3.84 5.53
N LEU A 23 -14.24 2.77 4.82
CA LEU A 23 -14.86 1.59 5.45
C LEU A 23 -13.91 0.93 6.46
N GLY A 24 -12.63 0.82 6.15
CA GLY A 24 -11.61 0.36 7.10
C GLY A 24 -11.59 1.23 8.36
N ALA A 25 -11.43 2.53 8.19
CA ALA A 25 -11.36 3.48 9.30
C ALA A 25 -12.59 3.46 10.22
N VAL A 26 -13.79 3.18 9.68
CA VAL A 26 -15.03 3.05 10.48
C VAL A 26 -15.12 1.71 11.20
N LEU A 27 -14.62 0.64 10.57
CA LEU A 27 -14.70 -0.72 11.14
C LEU A 27 -13.58 -1.05 12.11
N GLU A 28 -12.54 -0.22 12.22
CA GLU A 28 -11.34 -0.34 13.06
C GLU A 28 -10.59 -1.68 12.99
N VAL A 29 -11.32 -2.80 12.95
CA VAL A 29 -10.77 -4.17 12.85
C VAL A 29 -10.28 -4.51 11.44
N ALA A 30 -10.73 -3.79 10.42
CA ALA A 30 -10.47 -4.08 9.00
C ALA A 30 -9.44 -3.14 8.34
N ASP A 31 -8.73 -2.35 9.12
CA ASP A 31 -7.81 -1.30 8.66
C ASP A 31 -6.77 -1.83 7.68
N LEU A 32 -6.00 -2.83 8.08
CA LEU A 32 -4.96 -3.44 7.24
C LEU A 32 -5.53 -4.09 5.98
N THR A 33 -6.71 -4.71 6.09
CA THR A 33 -7.38 -5.34 4.93
C THR A 33 -7.89 -4.31 3.95
N ALA A 34 -8.45 -3.21 4.43
CA ALA A 34 -8.89 -2.09 3.60
C ALA A 34 -7.71 -1.43 2.88
N ALA A 35 -6.60 -1.20 3.60
CA ALA A 35 -5.38 -0.65 3.01
C ALA A 35 -4.79 -1.60 1.95
N ALA A 36 -4.77 -2.92 2.22
CA ALA A 36 -4.32 -3.92 1.25
C ALA A 36 -5.23 -4.00 0.01
N LEU A 37 -6.56 -3.87 0.16
CA LEU A 37 -7.49 -3.81 -0.96
C LEU A 37 -7.31 -2.51 -1.77
N ALA A 38 -7.20 -1.37 -1.10
CA ALA A 38 -6.98 -0.07 -1.75
C ALA A 38 -5.66 -0.05 -2.56
N SER A 39 -4.62 -0.77 -2.10
CA SER A 39 -3.35 -0.88 -2.81
C SER A 39 -3.47 -1.53 -4.20
N LEU A 40 -4.49 -2.37 -4.42
CA LEU A 40 -4.74 -2.97 -5.75
C LEU A 40 -5.08 -1.92 -6.80
N PHE A 41 -5.65 -0.78 -6.43
CA PHE A 41 -5.89 0.30 -7.38
C PHE A 41 -4.59 0.96 -7.85
N VAL A 42 -3.57 0.99 -6.99
CA VAL A 42 -2.22 1.44 -7.37
C VAL A 42 -1.59 0.44 -8.34
N VAL A 43 -1.74 -0.88 -8.08
CA VAL A 43 -1.30 -1.94 -9.00
C VAL A 43 -2.01 -1.81 -10.35
N PHE A 44 -3.33 -1.63 -10.35
CA PHE A 44 -4.11 -1.44 -11.55
C PHE A 44 -3.65 -0.22 -12.35
N ALA A 45 -3.46 0.92 -11.69
CA ALA A 45 -2.95 2.14 -12.32
C ALA A 45 -1.56 1.91 -12.94
N TYR A 46 -0.70 1.11 -12.29
CA TYR A 46 0.62 0.77 -12.81
C TYR A 46 0.55 -0.04 -14.11
N ILE A 47 -0.35 -1.03 -14.17
CA ILE A 47 -0.47 -1.94 -15.32
C ILE A 47 -1.09 -1.25 -16.52
N GLU A 48 -2.14 -0.45 -16.31
CA GLU A 48 -2.98 0.08 -17.42
C GLU A 48 -2.66 1.52 -17.81
N LEU A 49 -2.25 2.36 -16.85
CA LEU A 49 -2.08 3.80 -17.09
C LEU A 49 -0.62 4.21 -17.28
N GLY A 50 0.31 3.43 -16.75
CA GLY A 50 1.76 3.69 -16.85
C GLY A 50 2.37 4.25 -15.57
N ALA A 51 3.70 4.46 -15.57
CA ALA A 51 4.51 4.65 -14.38
C ALA A 51 4.21 5.91 -13.53
N SER A 52 3.64 6.96 -14.09
CA SER A 52 3.37 8.22 -13.36
C SER A 52 2.03 8.19 -12.61
N TYR A 53 1.02 7.53 -13.13
CA TYR A 53 -0.32 7.50 -12.56
C TYR A 53 -0.45 6.75 -11.23
N PRO A 54 0.30 5.67 -10.96
CA PRO A 54 0.30 5.00 -9.66
C PRO A 54 0.68 5.94 -8.52
N PHE A 55 1.66 6.82 -8.73
CA PHE A 55 2.06 7.84 -7.75
C PHE A 55 0.93 8.80 -7.45
N LEU A 56 0.21 9.24 -8.49
CA LEU A 56 -0.95 10.11 -8.34
C LEU A 56 -2.06 9.42 -7.54
N VAL A 57 -2.40 8.17 -7.89
CA VAL A 57 -3.43 7.40 -7.19
C VAL A 57 -3.03 7.17 -5.74
N TRP A 58 -1.81 6.73 -5.48
CA TRP A 58 -1.29 6.52 -4.13
C TRP A 58 -1.35 7.79 -3.29
N LEU A 59 -0.74 8.88 -3.79
CA LEU A 59 -0.63 10.13 -3.03
C LEU A 59 -1.99 10.79 -2.81
N ALA A 60 -2.84 10.86 -3.85
CA ALA A 60 -4.15 11.47 -3.74
C ALA A 60 -5.06 10.70 -2.77
N THR A 61 -5.06 9.36 -2.81
CA THR A 61 -5.82 8.54 -1.85
C THR A 61 -5.31 8.77 -0.42
N SER A 62 -3.99 8.80 -0.22
CA SER A 62 -3.40 9.03 1.11
C SER A 62 -3.80 10.41 1.68
N VAL A 63 -3.68 11.47 0.86
CA VAL A 63 -4.03 12.83 1.28
C VAL A 63 -5.52 12.95 1.58
N LEU A 64 -6.39 12.40 0.74
CA LEU A 64 -7.83 12.42 0.99
C LEU A 64 -8.19 11.68 2.28
N CYS A 65 -7.62 10.51 2.53
CA CYS A 65 -7.86 9.76 3.76
C CYS A 65 -7.32 10.51 4.99
N ALA A 66 -6.16 11.15 4.91
CA ALA A 66 -5.60 11.95 5.99
C ALA A 66 -6.49 13.17 6.34
N VAL A 67 -7.14 13.79 5.34
CA VAL A 67 -8.06 14.90 5.54
C VAL A 67 -9.41 14.43 6.12
N ILE A 68 -9.94 13.31 5.63
CA ILE A 68 -11.26 12.81 6.04
C ILE A 68 -11.18 12.11 7.41
N PHE A 69 -10.11 11.36 7.68
CA PHE A 69 -9.91 10.57 8.90
C PHE A 69 -8.56 10.86 9.56
N PRO A 70 -8.28 12.08 10.00
CA PRO A 70 -6.97 12.46 10.54
C PRO A 70 -6.60 11.69 11.82
N ALA A 71 -7.60 11.28 12.61
CA ALA A 71 -7.40 10.53 13.84
C ALA A 71 -7.17 9.01 13.63
N SER A 72 -7.42 8.48 12.44
CA SER A 72 -7.21 7.06 12.14
C SER A 72 -5.78 6.80 11.68
N ALA A 73 -5.18 5.68 12.10
CA ALA A 73 -3.85 5.27 11.64
C ALA A 73 -3.85 4.76 10.18
N VAL A 74 -5.00 4.39 9.63
CA VAL A 74 -5.16 3.74 8.32
C VAL A 74 -4.48 4.52 7.18
N TRP A 75 -4.60 5.87 7.16
CA TRP A 75 -4.00 6.68 6.10
C TRP A 75 -2.47 6.64 6.15
N SER A 76 -1.88 6.59 7.34
CA SER A 76 -0.42 6.53 7.50
C SER A 76 0.13 5.16 7.11
N GLU A 77 -0.57 4.08 7.45
CA GLU A 77 -0.22 2.72 7.02
C GLU A 77 -0.31 2.58 5.51
N TYR A 78 -1.37 3.12 4.90
CA TYR A 78 -1.51 3.15 3.45
C TYR A 78 -0.41 3.99 2.79
N LEU A 79 -0.16 5.19 3.29
CA LEU A 79 0.88 6.08 2.77
C LEU A 79 2.27 5.42 2.81
N LEU A 80 2.64 4.85 3.95
CA LEU A 80 4.00 4.37 4.19
C LEU A 80 4.24 2.95 3.66
N VAL A 81 3.24 2.05 3.77
CA VAL A 81 3.39 0.63 3.44
C VAL A 81 2.55 0.24 2.23
N PHE A 82 1.22 0.20 2.39
CA PHE A 82 0.35 -0.49 1.45
C PHE A 82 0.26 0.18 0.08
N GLY A 83 0.18 1.50 0.02
CA GLY A 83 0.08 2.23 -1.24
C GLY A 83 1.42 2.44 -1.93
N SER A 84 2.51 2.65 -1.17
CA SER A 84 3.86 2.85 -1.70
C SER A 84 4.51 1.56 -2.21
N TYR A 85 4.26 0.44 -1.51
CA TYR A 85 4.92 -0.83 -1.79
C TYR A 85 4.68 -1.38 -3.21
N PRO A 86 3.47 -1.36 -3.81
CA PRO A 86 3.29 -1.83 -5.18
C PRO A 86 4.20 -1.12 -6.19
N ILE A 87 4.42 0.17 -5.99
CA ILE A 87 5.31 0.97 -6.84
C ILE A 87 6.76 0.53 -6.63
N ILE A 88 7.20 0.49 -5.38
CA ILE A 88 8.56 0.08 -4.99
C ILE A 88 8.85 -1.35 -5.45
N LYS A 89 7.90 -2.27 -5.25
CA LYS A 89 7.98 -3.65 -5.73
C LYS A 89 8.24 -3.72 -7.23
N ALA A 90 7.53 -2.93 -8.02
CA ALA A 90 7.70 -2.91 -9.47
C ALA A 90 9.11 -2.43 -9.89
N TYR A 91 9.76 -1.59 -9.10
CA TYR A 91 11.17 -1.20 -9.32
C TYR A 91 12.14 -2.28 -8.84
N ILE A 92 11.92 -2.87 -7.65
CA ILE A 92 12.76 -3.94 -7.12
C ILE A 92 12.77 -5.15 -8.06
N GLU A 93 11.62 -5.53 -8.60
CA GLU A 93 11.49 -6.70 -9.48
C GLU A 93 12.08 -6.52 -10.88
N ARG A 94 12.57 -5.32 -11.22
CA ARG A 94 13.42 -5.11 -12.41
C ARG A 94 14.87 -5.52 -12.20
N LEU A 95 15.31 -5.67 -10.95
CA LEU A 95 16.65 -6.11 -10.58
C LEU A 95 16.79 -7.64 -10.68
N PRO A 96 18.00 -8.20 -10.65
CA PRO A 96 18.22 -9.63 -10.57
C PRO A 96 17.53 -10.25 -9.35
N ARG A 97 16.95 -11.44 -9.49
CA ARG A 97 16.12 -12.12 -8.47
C ARG A 97 16.77 -12.25 -7.09
N VAL A 98 18.11 -12.31 -7.05
CA VAL A 98 18.89 -12.42 -5.80
C VAL A 98 18.65 -11.22 -4.88
N PHE A 99 18.40 -10.03 -5.44
CA PHE A 99 18.21 -8.79 -4.68
C PHE A 99 16.75 -8.55 -4.24
N TRP A 100 15.78 -9.32 -4.73
CA TRP A 100 14.38 -9.05 -4.47
C TRP A 100 14.03 -9.12 -2.99
N TRP A 101 14.34 -10.26 -2.35
CA TRP A 101 14.00 -10.45 -0.95
C TRP A 101 14.80 -9.56 0.01
N PRO A 102 16.13 -9.42 -0.14
CA PRO A 102 16.87 -8.48 0.71
C PRO A 102 16.33 -7.05 0.65
N LEU A 103 16.04 -6.52 -0.55
CA LEU A 103 15.53 -5.16 -0.71
C LEU A 103 14.10 -4.99 -0.17
N LYS A 104 13.24 -5.99 -0.32
CA LYS A 104 11.89 -5.99 0.23
C LYS A 104 11.92 -5.98 1.77
N LEU A 105 12.80 -6.78 2.38
CA LEU A 105 12.97 -6.79 3.83
C LEU A 105 13.60 -5.49 4.36
N VAL A 106 14.57 -4.93 3.66
CA VAL A 106 15.12 -3.62 4.01
C VAL A 106 14.02 -2.55 3.97
N PHE A 107 13.19 -2.56 2.93
CA PHE A 107 12.07 -1.61 2.82
C PHE A 107 11.11 -1.70 4.01
N VAL A 108 10.59 -2.89 4.33
CA VAL A 108 9.61 -3.03 5.43
C VAL A 108 10.21 -2.66 6.77
N ASN A 109 11.46 -3.05 7.03
CA ASN A 109 12.11 -2.71 8.30
C ASN A 109 12.43 -1.21 8.40
N ALA A 110 12.82 -0.55 7.30
CA ALA A 110 13.00 0.89 7.27
C ALA A 110 11.67 1.63 7.54
N VAL A 111 10.56 1.18 6.93
CA VAL A 111 9.24 1.77 7.19
C VAL A 111 8.79 1.52 8.62
N LEU A 112 8.99 0.33 9.18
CA LEU A 112 8.71 0.06 10.60
C LEU A 112 9.47 1.01 11.52
N TRP A 113 10.76 1.24 11.28
CA TRP A 113 11.56 2.22 12.01
C TRP A 113 10.98 3.63 11.93
N ILE A 114 10.57 4.07 10.74
CA ILE A 114 9.95 5.37 10.53
C ILE A 114 8.64 5.48 11.34
N ILE A 115 7.78 4.45 11.29
CA ILE A 115 6.52 4.42 12.04
C ILE A 115 6.80 4.52 13.55
N ILE A 116 7.73 3.74 14.06
CA ILE A 116 8.10 3.76 15.49
C ILE A 116 8.62 5.14 15.90
N LEU A 117 9.52 5.73 15.10
CA LEU A 117 10.05 7.07 15.38
C LEU A 117 8.96 8.15 15.36
N LEU A 118 7.99 8.04 14.45
CA LEU A 118 6.86 8.97 14.38
C LEU A 118 5.93 8.80 15.60
N VAL A 119 5.62 7.58 15.98
CA VAL A 119 4.73 7.30 17.12
C VAL A 119 5.39 7.71 18.44
N GLU A 120 6.64 7.36 18.65
CA GLU A 120 7.36 7.74 19.87
C GLU A 120 7.74 9.22 19.90
N GLY A 121 8.22 9.78 18.78
CA GLY A 121 8.73 11.16 18.72
C GLY A 121 7.64 12.21 18.63
N VAL A 122 6.54 11.94 17.94
CA VAL A 122 5.46 12.92 17.70
C VAL A 122 4.29 12.72 18.66
N LEU A 123 3.89 11.48 18.90
CA LEU A 123 2.75 11.16 19.77
C LEU A 123 3.17 10.93 21.23
N GLY A 124 4.45 10.79 21.50
CA GLY A 124 4.96 10.52 22.86
C GLY A 124 4.52 9.17 23.43
N ILE A 125 4.07 8.25 22.58
CA ILE A 125 3.62 6.91 22.99
C ILE A 125 4.84 5.98 22.96
N PRO A 126 5.35 5.47 24.10
CA PRO A 126 6.51 4.61 24.12
C PRO A 126 6.15 3.23 23.56
N VAL A 127 6.39 2.99 22.28
CA VAL A 127 6.13 1.70 21.62
C VAL A 127 7.22 0.69 21.99
N LEU A 128 8.48 1.12 21.92
CA LEU A 128 9.62 0.25 22.19
C LEU A 128 10.10 0.32 23.64
N MET A 129 9.90 1.45 24.35
CA MET A 129 10.44 1.62 25.71
C MET A 129 9.56 0.95 26.78
N ALA A 130 8.24 0.85 26.54
CA ALA A 130 7.31 0.24 27.52
C ALA A 130 7.27 -1.28 27.46
N GLU A 131 7.81 -1.90 26.40
CA GLU A 131 7.69 -3.33 26.14
C GLU A 131 9.05 -4.03 26.37
N GLY A 132 9.02 -5.22 26.96
CA GLY A 132 10.23 -6.03 27.12
C GLY A 132 10.84 -6.46 25.79
N GLU A 133 12.11 -6.84 25.77
CA GLU A 133 12.86 -7.23 24.56
C GLU A 133 12.18 -8.34 23.75
N ILE A 134 11.48 -9.27 24.43
CA ILE A 134 10.71 -10.35 23.78
C ILE A 134 9.56 -9.77 22.96
N MET A 135 8.84 -8.78 23.48
CA MET A 135 7.71 -8.17 22.80
C MET A 135 8.16 -7.37 21.57
N LYS A 136 9.28 -6.66 21.66
CA LYS A 136 9.91 -5.98 20.52
C LYS A 136 10.25 -6.98 19.40
N ALA A 137 10.91 -8.08 19.74
CA ALA A 137 11.26 -9.13 18.79
C ALA A 137 10.00 -9.72 18.14
N LEU A 138 8.94 -9.96 18.92
CA LEU A 138 7.67 -10.48 18.43
C LEU A 138 7.01 -9.50 17.44
N LEU A 139 7.01 -8.20 17.74
CA LEU A 139 6.50 -7.15 16.87
C LEU A 139 7.21 -7.15 15.51
N TYR A 140 8.56 -7.17 15.51
CA TYR A 140 9.33 -7.21 14.27
C TYR A 140 9.07 -8.49 13.45
N VAL A 141 9.03 -9.65 14.11
CA VAL A 141 8.76 -10.92 13.44
C VAL A 141 7.35 -10.92 12.82
N THR A 142 6.36 -10.52 13.60
CA THR A 142 4.96 -10.48 13.14
C THR A 142 4.78 -9.52 11.95
N ALA A 143 5.39 -8.33 12.02
CA ALA A 143 5.33 -7.35 10.93
C ALA A 143 6.01 -7.86 9.65
N ASN A 144 7.16 -8.54 9.77
CA ASN A 144 7.83 -9.14 8.61
C ASN A 144 7.02 -10.29 8.02
N VAL A 145 6.40 -11.16 8.84
CA VAL A 145 5.52 -12.24 8.37
C VAL A 145 4.31 -11.66 7.66
N ALA A 146 3.63 -10.67 8.25
CA ALA A 146 2.49 -9.99 7.64
C ALA A 146 2.87 -9.36 6.29
N PHE A 147 4.05 -8.75 6.20
CA PHE A 147 4.55 -8.18 4.97
C PHE A 147 4.80 -9.25 3.88
N VAL A 148 5.37 -10.42 4.23
CA VAL A 148 5.53 -11.53 3.28
C VAL A 148 4.17 -12.00 2.75
N VAL A 149 3.17 -12.14 3.63
CA VAL A 149 1.80 -12.50 3.23
C VAL A 149 1.22 -11.44 2.30
N TYR A 150 1.44 -10.16 2.60
CA TYR A 150 1.01 -9.06 1.75
C TYR A 150 1.71 -9.06 0.37
N ASP A 151 3.02 -9.34 0.30
CA ASP A 151 3.72 -9.46 -0.98
C ASP A 151 3.13 -10.59 -1.85
N LEU A 152 2.85 -11.76 -1.24
CA LEU A 152 2.21 -12.87 -1.93
C LEU A 152 0.79 -12.53 -2.40
N TYR A 153 0.03 -11.80 -1.58
CA TYR A 153 -1.29 -11.31 -1.93
C TYR A 153 -1.26 -10.42 -3.18
N ILE A 154 -0.35 -9.43 -3.25
CA ILE A 154 -0.18 -8.58 -4.43
C ILE A 154 0.16 -9.42 -5.66
N VAL A 155 1.08 -10.39 -5.54
CA VAL A 155 1.45 -11.28 -6.67
C VAL A 155 0.23 -12.07 -7.15
N ALA A 156 -0.54 -12.66 -6.22
CA ALA A 156 -1.73 -13.45 -6.56
C ALA A 156 -2.78 -12.59 -7.26
N MET A 157 -3.09 -11.41 -6.71
CA MET A 157 -4.09 -10.50 -7.27
C MET A 157 -3.67 -9.93 -8.62
N THR A 158 -2.40 -9.54 -8.78
CA THR A 158 -1.85 -9.11 -10.07
C THR A 158 -1.99 -10.21 -11.12
N ARG A 159 -1.68 -11.44 -10.76
CA ARG A 159 -1.81 -12.60 -11.65
C ARG A 159 -3.27 -12.83 -12.06
N VAL A 160 -4.19 -12.84 -11.09
CA VAL A 160 -5.64 -12.98 -11.37
C VAL A 160 -6.12 -11.86 -12.29
N TYR A 161 -5.70 -10.62 -12.04
CA TYR A 161 -6.05 -9.48 -12.87
C TYR A 161 -5.56 -9.68 -14.32
N VAL A 162 -4.27 -9.93 -14.51
CA VAL A 162 -3.66 -10.05 -15.84
C VAL A 162 -4.28 -11.19 -16.66
N PHE A 163 -4.52 -12.36 -16.04
CA PHE A 163 -5.03 -13.53 -16.77
C PHE A 163 -6.54 -13.50 -17.01
N LYS A 164 -7.35 -12.97 -16.06
CA LYS A 164 -8.82 -13.04 -16.18
C LYS A 164 -9.44 -11.73 -16.65
N PHE A 165 -8.97 -10.59 -16.16
CA PHE A 165 -9.69 -9.32 -16.30
C PHE A 165 -9.09 -8.39 -17.36
N ARG A 166 -7.80 -8.43 -17.61
CA ARG A 166 -7.12 -7.49 -18.51
C ARG A 166 -7.73 -7.44 -19.90
N LYS A 167 -8.03 -8.59 -20.52
CA LYS A 167 -8.65 -8.65 -21.87
C LYS A 167 -10.03 -7.96 -21.95
N ARG A 168 -10.79 -7.96 -20.85
CA ARG A 168 -12.09 -7.27 -20.79
C ARG A 168 -11.90 -5.76 -20.66
N PHE A 169 -10.95 -5.34 -19.82
CA PHE A 169 -10.64 -3.93 -19.62
C PHE A 169 -9.98 -3.27 -20.83
N GLU A 170 -9.13 -3.96 -21.56
CA GLU A 170 -8.55 -3.44 -22.80
C GLU A 170 -9.61 -3.04 -23.84
N ARG A 171 -10.73 -3.77 -23.91
CA ARG A 171 -11.86 -3.39 -24.78
C ARG A 171 -12.58 -2.12 -24.33
N PHE A 172 -12.63 -1.90 -23.02
CA PHE A 172 -13.26 -0.71 -22.44
C PHE A 172 -12.34 0.52 -22.50
N LEU A 173 -11.03 0.30 -22.47
CA LEU A 173 -10.02 1.34 -22.48
C LEU A 173 -9.70 1.87 -23.89
N ARG A 174 -9.99 1.10 -24.94
CA ARG A 174 -9.92 1.58 -26.34
C ARG A 174 -11.08 2.50 -26.65
#